data_b50590daac2b7762b435700e0cdc1a8d
#
_entry.id   b50590daac2b7762b435700e0cdc1a8d
#
_cell.length_a   1.000
_cell.length_b   1.000
_cell.length_c   1.000
_cell.angle_alpha   90.00
_cell.angle_beta   90.00
_cell.angle_gamma   90.00
#
_symmetry.space_group_name_H-M   'P 1'
#
loop_
_entity.id
_entity.type
_entity.pdbx_description
1 polymer ?
#
loop_
_entity_poly.entity_id
_entity_poly.type
_entity_poly.pdbx_seq_one_letter_code
_entity_poly.pdbx_strand_id
1 'polypeptide(L)'
;MKIFDSIPTEQPISEILEDINDPRDLRNLSQDQIPQLADELREFLLYSVGKTGGHFGAGLGVIELTLALHYKFDTPYDRIVWDVGHQTYPHKIITGRKDAMESMRQSNGLAPFPVRSESVYDTFGVGHSSTSISAALGMIAAAEKKNEKRHVTAVIGDGAMTAGMAYEALAHAGSIDKNLLVILNDNQMSISENIGGMRNYLARIWASKTYNRIRESGKSVLTYLPGAKEFARKAEIHAKGMIAPGSLFEELGFCLLYTSDAADELSS
;
A
#
# COMPACT_ATOMS: atom_id res chain seq x y z
N MET A 1 6.60 11.88 13.54
CA MET A 1 6.95 12.18 12.12
C MET A 1 7.72 13.49 12.07
N LYS A 2 8.95 13.47 11.56
CA LYS A 2 9.81 14.66 11.43
C LYS A 2 9.28 15.56 10.29
N ILE A 3 9.16 16.84 10.54
CA ILE A 3 8.78 17.83 9.52
C ILE A 3 10.07 18.43 8.94
N PHE A 4 10.15 18.52 7.64
CA PHE A 4 11.31 19.06 6.92
C PHE A 4 10.93 20.37 6.23
N ASP A 5 11.64 21.45 6.57
CA ASP A 5 11.42 22.78 5.98
C ASP A 5 12.15 22.96 4.64
N SER A 6 13.13 22.09 4.34
CA SER A 6 13.91 22.12 3.12
C SER A 6 14.43 20.73 2.75
N ILE A 7 14.74 20.54 1.47
CA ILE A 7 15.38 19.30 0.99
C ILE A 7 16.84 19.30 1.46
N PRO A 8 17.32 18.22 2.14
CA PRO A 8 18.71 18.10 2.55
C PRO A 8 19.66 18.16 1.34
N THR A 9 20.72 18.96 1.45
CA THR A 9 21.76 19.07 0.40
C THR A 9 22.97 18.18 0.68
N GLU A 10 23.16 17.78 1.93
CA GLU A 10 24.21 16.86 2.37
C GLU A 10 23.57 15.53 2.80
N GLN A 11 24.34 14.46 2.69
CA GLN A 11 23.87 13.15 3.11
C GLN A 11 23.58 13.16 4.62
N PRO A 12 22.36 12.81 5.03
CA PRO A 12 22.00 12.80 6.44
C PRO A 12 22.77 11.69 7.18
N ILE A 13 23.13 11.97 8.42
CA ILE A 13 23.71 10.99 9.35
C ILE A 13 22.54 10.17 9.89
N SER A 14 22.62 8.86 9.76
CA SER A 14 21.59 7.94 10.26
C SER A 14 22.22 7.00 11.31
N GLU A 15 21.50 6.76 12.39
CA GLU A 15 21.92 5.86 13.45
C GLU A 15 21.49 4.40 13.18
N ILE A 16 20.30 4.22 12.58
CA ILE A 16 19.70 2.91 12.32
C ILE A 16 19.82 2.55 10.85
N LEU A 17 19.47 3.47 9.94
CA LEU A 17 19.43 3.19 8.50
C LEU A 17 20.82 2.83 7.94
N GLU A 18 21.90 3.29 8.56
CA GLU A 18 23.26 2.97 8.12
C GLU A 18 23.53 1.45 8.16
N ASP A 19 23.01 0.79 9.17
CA ASP A 19 23.16 -0.65 9.38
C ASP A 19 22.15 -1.50 8.61
N ILE A 20 21.14 -0.89 7.98
CA ILE A 20 20.14 -1.60 7.18
C ILE A 20 20.63 -1.78 5.74
N ASN A 21 21.05 -2.99 5.42
CA ASN A 21 21.46 -3.40 4.08
C ASN A 21 20.62 -4.53 3.50
N ASP A 22 19.84 -5.19 4.35
CA ASP A 22 18.96 -6.31 3.99
C ASP A 22 17.69 -6.25 4.85
N PRO A 23 16.51 -6.66 4.36
CA PRO A 23 15.32 -6.75 5.19
C PRO A 23 15.44 -7.61 6.45
N ARG A 24 16.42 -8.51 6.52
CA ARG A 24 16.71 -9.26 7.75
C ARG A 24 17.25 -8.36 8.86
N ASP A 25 18.02 -7.33 8.52
CA ASP A 25 18.50 -6.34 9.49
C ASP A 25 17.33 -5.58 10.09
N LEU A 26 16.38 -5.16 9.24
CA LEU A 26 15.13 -4.54 9.69
C LEU A 26 14.34 -5.43 10.66
N ARG A 27 14.25 -6.74 10.40
CA ARG A 27 13.52 -7.68 11.27
C ARG A 27 14.18 -7.91 12.62
N ASN A 28 15.44 -7.55 12.78
CA ASN A 28 16.16 -7.63 14.05
C ASN A 28 15.90 -6.41 14.96
N LEU A 29 15.30 -5.34 14.43
CA LEU A 29 14.98 -4.16 15.21
C LEU A 29 13.78 -4.41 16.13
N SER A 30 13.75 -3.73 17.27
CA SER A 30 12.55 -3.64 18.10
C SER A 30 11.51 -2.74 17.43
N GLN A 31 10.24 -2.95 17.76
CA GLN A 31 9.15 -2.13 17.19
C GLN A 31 9.31 -0.63 17.52
N ASP A 32 9.91 -0.30 18.67
CA ASP A 32 10.15 1.08 19.08
C ASP A 32 11.18 1.82 18.22
N GLN A 33 12.03 1.09 17.49
CA GLN A 33 13.02 1.65 16.59
C GLN A 33 12.46 1.95 15.18
N ILE A 34 11.33 1.34 14.80
CA ILE A 34 10.74 1.49 13.48
C ILE A 34 10.35 2.94 13.15
N PRO A 35 9.75 3.72 14.08
CA PRO A 35 9.46 5.13 13.82
C PRO A 35 10.71 5.97 13.55
N GLN A 36 11.81 5.75 14.27
CA GLN A 36 13.08 6.43 14.02
C GLN A 36 13.63 6.06 12.65
N LEU A 37 13.66 4.76 12.32
CA LEU A 37 14.09 4.30 10.99
C LEU A 37 13.24 4.91 9.87
N ALA A 38 11.93 5.06 10.07
CA ALA A 38 11.05 5.70 9.09
C ALA A 38 11.42 7.17 8.86
N ASP A 39 11.77 7.91 9.91
CA ASP A 39 12.20 9.30 9.80
C ASP A 39 13.59 9.42 9.14
N GLU A 40 14.54 8.54 9.47
CA GLU A 40 15.85 8.49 8.81
C GLU A 40 15.73 8.12 7.31
N LEU A 41 14.90 7.13 7.00
CA LEU A 41 14.63 6.73 5.61
C LEU A 41 13.98 7.86 4.80
N ARG A 42 13.08 8.63 5.44
CA ARG A 42 12.45 9.80 4.83
C ARG A 42 13.48 10.88 4.50
N GLU A 43 14.35 11.19 5.44
CA GLU A 43 15.40 12.18 5.26
C GLU A 43 16.39 11.78 4.16
N PHE A 44 16.81 10.51 4.16
CA PHE A 44 17.69 9.97 3.13
C PHE A 44 17.02 9.95 1.74
N LEU A 45 15.72 9.64 1.68
CA LEU A 45 14.95 9.70 0.44
C LEU A 45 14.87 11.13 -0.12
N LEU A 46 14.58 12.10 0.73
CA LEU A 46 14.56 13.52 0.35
C LEU A 46 15.91 13.96 -0.22
N TYR A 47 16.99 13.60 0.44
CA TYR A 47 18.35 13.88 -0.01
C TYR A 47 18.66 13.25 -1.37
N SER A 48 18.50 11.94 -1.49
CA SER A 48 18.90 11.18 -2.68
C SER A 48 18.06 11.56 -3.91
N VAL A 49 16.74 11.66 -3.76
CA VAL A 49 15.84 12.06 -4.85
C VAL A 49 15.96 13.55 -5.16
N GLY A 50 16.31 14.37 -4.19
CA GLY A 50 16.65 15.79 -4.40
C GLY A 50 17.82 15.98 -5.37
N LYS A 51 18.79 15.07 -5.35
CA LYS A 51 19.94 15.08 -6.29
C LYS A 51 19.61 14.49 -7.66
N THR A 52 18.88 13.38 -7.69
CA THR A 52 18.68 12.61 -8.93
C THR A 52 17.41 12.97 -9.69
N GLY A 53 16.47 13.63 -9.03
CA GLY A 53 15.10 13.76 -9.49
C GLY A 53 14.33 12.44 -9.39
N GLY A 54 13.01 12.52 -9.46
CA GLY A 54 12.16 11.33 -9.38
C GLY A 54 10.80 11.58 -8.75
N HIS A 55 10.20 10.51 -8.23
CA HIS A 55 8.85 10.54 -7.65
C HIS A 55 8.93 10.74 -6.12
N PHE A 56 8.98 11.99 -5.66
CA PHE A 56 9.04 12.31 -4.23
C PHE A 56 7.82 11.81 -3.46
N GLY A 57 6.66 12.38 -3.78
CA GLY A 57 5.43 12.14 -3.02
C GLY A 57 5.04 10.67 -2.93
N ALA A 58 5.17 9.95 -4.05
CA ALA A 58 4.86 8.53 -4.09
C ALA A 58 5.79 7.69 -3.19
N GLY A 59 7.08 8.01 -3.15
CA GLY A 59 8.05 7.34 -2.29
C GLY A 59 7.82 7.66 -0.81
N LEU A 60 7.59 8.93 -0.49
CA LEU A 60 7.34 9.38 0.89
C LEU A 60 6.07 8.76 1.48
N GLY A 61 5.01 8.61 0.68
CA GLY A 61 3.72 8.08 1.13
C GLY A 61 3.70 6.57 1.41
N VAL A 62 4.78 5.84 1.16
CA VAL A 62 4.85 4.39 1.38
C VAL A 62 6.02 3.95 2.26
N ILE A 63 6.67 4.87 2.96
CA ILE A 63 7.81 4.54 3.82
C ILE A 63 7.39 3.56 4.91
N GLU A 64 6.42 3.91 5.72
CA GLU A 64 5.91 3.07 6.80
C GLU A 64 5.35 1.75 6.28
N LEU A 65 4.61 1.80 5.17
CA LEU A 65 4.11 0.60 4.51
C LEU A 65 5.25 -0.31 4.04
N THR A 66 6.29 0.25 3.45
CA THR A 66 7.47 -0.52 2.99
C THR A 66 8.18 -1.19 4.15
N LEU A 67 8.41 -0.46 5.24
CA LEU A 67 9.01 -0.99 6.45
C LEU A 67 8.14 -2.10 7.06
N ALA A 68 6.84 -1.88 7.19
CA ALA A 68 5.90 -2.86 7.74
C ALA A 68 5.87 -4.15 6.93
N LEU A 69 5.87 -4.05 5.58
CA LEU A 69 5.87 -5.20 4.70
C LEU A 69 7.15 -6.03 4.84
N HIS A 70 8.32 -5.38 4.80
CA HIS A 70 9.61 -6.07 4.93
C HIS A 70 9.91 -6.55 6.36
N TYR A 71 9.31 -5.92 7.36
CA TYR A 71 9.36 -6.37 8.74
C TYR A 71 8.52 -7.63 8.97
N LYS A 72 7.32 -7.67 8.37
CA LYS A 72 6.35 -8.75 8.57
C LYS A 72 6.59 -9.96 7.70
N PHE A 73 6.97 -9.77 6.44
CA PHE A 73 7.13 -10.84 5.45
C PHE A 73 8.60 -11.22 5.26
N ASP A 74 8.85 -12.50 5.09
CA ASP A 74 10.22 -13.03 4.87
C ASP A 74 10.64 -12.88 3.41
N THR A 75 10.86 -11.61 3.00
CA THR A 75 11.37 -11.31 1.66
C THR A 75 12.85 -11.69 1.53
N PRO A 76 13.30 -12.21 0.39
CA PRO A 76 12.61 -12.35 -0.90
C PRO A 76 11.84 -13.69 -1.07
N TYR A 77 11.75 -14.55 -0.05
CA TYR A 77 10.95 -15.76 -0.11
C TYR A 77 9.48 -15.41 -0.30
N ASP A 78 8.91 -14.59 0.58
CA ASP A 78 7.64 -13.92 0.36
C ASP A 78 7.80 -12.85 -0.73
N ARG A 79 6.74 -12.57 -1.47
CA ARG A 79 6.80 -11.71 -2.64
C ARG A 79 5.99 -10.44 -2.45
N ILE A 80 6.60 -9.31 -2.74
CA ILE A 80 5.91 -8.02 -2.83
C ILE A 80 5.92 -7.58 -4.30
N VAL A 81 4.74 -7.34 -4.84
CA VAL A 81 4.55 -6.87 -6.22
C VAL A 81 4.03 -5.45 -6.18
N TRP A 82 4.87 -4.52 -6.55
CA TRP A 82 4.54 -3.10 -6.60
C TRP A 82 3.89 -2.75 -7.95
N ASP A 83 2.74 -2.08 -7.91
CA ASP A 83 2.10 -1.61 -9.14
C ASP A 83 2.82 -0.36 -9.66
N VAL A 84 3.02 -0.24 -10.97
CA VAL A 84 3.84 0.79 -11.63
C VAL A 84 5.30 0.77 -11.18
N GLY A 85 5.56 0.85 -9.88
CA GLY A 85 6.88 0.84 -9.28
C GLY A 85 7.49 2.21 -8.97
N HIS A 86 6.76 3.30 -9.22
CA HIS A 86 7.22 4.68 -8.96
C HIS A 86 7.39 5.00 -7.46
N GLN A 87 6.76 4.22 -6.58
CA GLN A 87 6.83 4.35 -5.12
C GLN A 87 7.92 3.47 -4.48
N THR A 88 8.77 2.78 -5.24
CA THR A 88 9.67 1.74 -4.72
C THR A 88 11.04 2.23 -4.26
N TYR A 89 11.27 3.52 -4.14
CA TYR A 89 12.55 4.02 -3.67
C TYR A 89 12.89 3.59 -2.23
N PRO A 90 11.96 3.66 -1.25
CA PRO A 90 12.20 3.07 0.08
C PRO A 90 12.53 1.58 0.01
N HIS A 91 11.85 0.82 -0.82
CA HIS A 91 12.13 -0.59 -1.06
C HIS A 91 13.56 -0.82 -1.57
N LYS A 92 14.04 0.00 -2.52
CA LYS A 92 15.42 -0.10 -3.02
C LYS A 92 16.44 0.19 -1.91
N ILE A 93 16.21 1.23 -1.11
CA ILE A 93 17.10 1.64 -0.03
C ILE A 93 17.29 0.50 0.97
N ILE A 94 16.21 -0.07 1.51
CA ILE A 94 16.27 -1.12 2.54
C ILE A 94 16.63 -2.52 2.01
N THR A 95 16.72 -2.67 0.70
CA THR A 95 17.11 -3.94 0.04
C THR A 95 18.53 -3.87 -0.56
N GLY A 96 19.42 -3.11 0.07
CA GLY A 96 20.85 -3.10 -0.21
C GLY A 96 21.28 -2.21 -1.36
N ARG A 97 20.46 -1.26 -1.79
CA ARG A 97 20.79 -0.33 -2.89
C ARG A 97 20.93 1.12 -2.43
N LYS A 98 21.02 1.33 -1.12
CA LYS A 98 21.15 2.65 -0.48
C LYS A 98 22.30 3.46 -1.10
N ASP A 99 23.49 2.89 -1.15
CA ASP A 99 24.70 3.59 -1.63
C ASP A 99 24.64 3.92 -3.14
N ALA A 100 23.86 3.16 -3.89
CA ALA A 100 23.69 3.38 -5.32
C ALA A 100 22.58 4.37 -5.67
N MET A 101 21.83 4.90 -4.69
CA MET A 101 20.68 5.78 -4.94
C MET A 101 21.05 7.05 -5.70
N GLU A 102 22.26 7.56 -5.57
CA GLU A 102 22.72 8.73 -6.33
C GLU A 102 22.90 8.45 -7.84
N SER A 103 22.93 7.17 -8.25
CA SER A 103 22.92 6.76 -9.66
C SER A 103 21.52 6.54 -10.24
N MET A 104 20.48 6.75 -9.46
CA MET A 104 19.10 6.53 -9.86
C MET A 104 18.77 7.29 -11.15
N ARG A 105 18.15 6.61 -12.12
CA ARG A 105 17.74 7.18 -13.41
C ARG A 105 18.88 7.62 -14.33
N GLN A 106 20.12 7.34 -13.97
CA GLN A 106 21.28 7.63 -14.83
C GLN A 106 21.62 6.42 -15.71
N SER A 107 22.38 6.66 -16.77
CA SER A 107 22.89 5.58 -17.62
C SER A 107 23.77 4.65 -16.80
N ASN A 108 23.51 3.35 -16.86
CA ASN A 108 24.18 2.30 -16.06
C ASN A 108 24.01 2.44 -14.54
N GLY A 109 23.09 3.30 -14.08
CA GLY A 109 22.73 3.43 -12.67
C GLY A 109 21.46 2.61 -12.33
N LEU A 110 20.93 2.87 -11.12
CA LEU A 110 19.71 2.22 -10.67
C LEU A 110 18.51 2.58 -11.56
N ALA A 111 17.72 1.58 -11.90
CA ALA A 111 16.45 1.76 -12.60
C ALA A 111 15.44 2.51 -11.73
N PRO A 112 14.57 3.36 -12.33
CA PRO A 112 13.54 4.09 -11.58
C PRO A 112 12.42 3.21 -11.03
N PHE A 113 12.30 1.99 -11.55
CA PHE A 113 11.29 0.99 -11.18
C PHE A 113 11.97 -0.33 -10.82
N PRO A 114 11.26 -1.25 -10.15
CA PRO A 114 11.76 -2.61 -9.93
C PRO A 114 12.16 -3.32 -11.21
N VAL A 115 13.34 -3.89 -11.19
CA VAL A 115 13.90 -4.68 -12.31
C VAL A 115 14.51 -5.97 -11.77
N ARG A 116 14.01 -7.12 -12.22
CA ARG A 116 14.38 -8.45 -11.71
C ARG A 116 15.89 -8.77 -11.84
N SER A 117 16.57 -8.18 -12.79
CA SER A 117 18.03 -8.33 -12.93
C SER A 117 18.82 -7.43 -11.99
N GLU A 118 18.20 -6.44 -11.37
CA GLU A 118 18.84 -5.52 -10.44
C GLU A 118 18.88 -6.09 -9.01
N SER A 119 17.83 -6.76 -8.58
CA SER A 119 17.73 -7.31 -7.23
C SER A 119 16.82 -8.52 -7.15
N VAL A 120 17.17 -9.47 -6.27
CA VAL A 120 16.31 -10.63 -5.94
C VAL A 120 15.00 -10.21 -5.23
N TYR A 121 14.99 -9.01 -4.66
CA TYR A 121 13.81 -8.41 -4.02
C TYR A 121 12.84 -7.80 -5.03
N ASP A 122 13.28 -7.51 -6.24
CA ASP A 122 12.44 -7.01 -7.34
C ASP A 122 11.72 -8.20 -8.01
N THR A 123 10.65 -8.67 -7.40
CA THR A 123 9.97 -9.92 -7.75
C THR A 123 9.29 -9.89 -9.11
N PHE A 124 8.93 -8.69 -9.58
CA PHE A 124 8.27 -8.45 -10.86
C PHE A 124 8.79 -7.17 -11.50
N GLY A 125 9.17 -7.22 -12.77
CA GLY A 125 9.55 -6.03 -13.53
C GLY A 125 8.30 -5.22 -13.87
N VAL A 126 8.28 -3.97 -13.48
CA VAL A 126 7.09 -3.10 -13.59
C VAL A 126 7.40 -1.81 -14.35
N GLY A 127 6.36 -1.04 -14.60
CA GLY A 127 6.37 0.23 -15.34
C GLY A 127 4.97 0.58 -15.83
N HIS A 128 4.23 -0.41 -16.34
CA HIS A 128 2.81 -0.25 -16.66
C HIS A 128 1.95 -0.41 -15.42
N SER A 129 0.93 0.45 -15.27
CA SER A 129 -0.04 0.38 -14.17
C SER A 129 -0.95 -0.85 -14.25
N SER A 130 -1.54 -1.19 -13.11
CA SER A 130 -2.67 -2.13 -12.99
C SER A 130 -2.31 -3.60 -13.22
N THR A 131 -1.03 -3.95 -13.21
CA THR A 131 -0.53 -5.31 -13.49
C THR A 131 -0.25 -6.14 -12.24
N SER A 132 -0.13 -5.50 -11.07
CA SER A 132 0.37 -6.12 -9.84
C SER A 132 -0.50 -7.26 -9.33
N ILE A 133 -1.82 -7.10 -9.37
CA ILE A 133 -2.78 -8.08 -8.84
C ILE A 133 -2.73 -9.38 -9.65
N SER A 134 -2.76 -9.29 -10.99
CA SER A 134 -2.63 -10.46 -11.87
C SER A 134 -1.28 -11.17 -11.69
N ALA A 135 -0.19 -10.40 -11.57
CA ALA A 135 1.15 -10.95 -11.36
C ALA A 135 1.25 -11.67 -10.01
N ALA A 136 0.74 -11.06 -8.94
CA ALA A 136 0.71 -11.66 -7.62
C ALA A 136 -0.12 -12.95 -7.59
N LEU A 137 -1.29 -12.93 -8.22
CA LEU A 137 -2.15 -14.12 -8.33
C LEU A 137 -1.43 -15.27 -9.05
N GLY A 138 -0.74 -14.98 -10.14
CA GLY A 138 0.07 -15.97 -10.85
C GLY A 138 1.20 -16.54 -10.00
N MET A 139 1.84 -15.71 -9.16
CA MET A 139 2.90 -16.16 -8.25
C MET A 139 2.35 -17.08 -7.14
N ILE A 140 1.17 -16.79 -6.58
CA ILE A 140 0.51 -17.66 -5.61
C ILE A 140 0.16 -19.00 -6.25
N ALA A 141 -0.48 -19.00 -7.41
CA ALA A 141 -0.84 -20.21 -8.11
C ALA A 141 0.39 -21.09 -8.45
N ALA A 142 1.52 -20.45 -8.80
CA ALA A 142 2.77 -21.17 -9.04
C ALA A 142 3.38 -21.73 -7.75
N ALA A 143 3.33 -20.99 -6.64
CA ALA A 143 3.82 -21.43 -5.34
C ALA A 143 3.06 -22.66 -4.84
N GLU A 144 1.74 -22.66 -4.93
CA GLU A 144 0.91 -23.79 -4.54
C GLU A 144 1.21 -25.05 -5.37
N LYS A 145 1.36 -24.90 -6.70
CA LYS A 145 1.74 -26.04 -7.57
C LYS A 145 3.09 -26.64 -7.19
N LYS A 146 3.96 -25.86 -6.57
CA LYS A 146 5.27 -26.31 -6.07
C LYS A 146 5.24 -26.73 -4.60
N ASN A 147 4.07 -26.68 -3.93
CA ASN A 147 3.92 -26.88 -2.49
C ASN A 147 4.77 -25.90 -1.65
N GLU A 148 5.00 -24.69 -2.14
CA GLU A 148 5.67 -23.61 -1.42
C GLU A 148 4.64 -22.82 -0.59
N LYS A 149 4.92 -22.67 0.71
CA LYS A 149 4.10 -21.83 1.60
C LYS A 149 4.65 -20.41 1.63
N ARG A 150 4.37 -19.61 0.60
CA ARG A 150 4.80 -18.21 0.55
C ARG A 150 3.61 -17.27 0.52
N HIS A 151 3.81 -16.10 1.10
CA HIS A 151 2.89 -15.00 0.98
C HIS A 151 3.22 -14.17 -0.27
N VAL A 152 2.18 -13.65 -0.90
CA VAL A 152 2.34 -12.71 -2.01
C VAL A 152 1.42 -11.52 -1.77
N THR A 153 2.00 -10.34 -1.82
CA THR A 153 1.30 -9.07 -1.59
C THR A 153 1.39 -8.22 -2.85
N ALA A 154 0.26 -7.71 -3.32
CA ALA A 154 0.20 -6.68 -4.35
C ALA A 154 -0.04 -5.32 -3.70
N VAL A 155 0.80 -4.33 -4.03
CA VAL A 155 0.62 -2.94 -3.58
C VAL A 155 0.24 -2.11 -4.80
N ILE A 156 -0.94 -1.51 -4.78
CA ILE A 156 -1.50 -0.75 -5.89
C ILE A 156 -2.02 0.61 -5.40
N GLY A 157 -1.77 1.65 -6.19
CA GLY A 157 -2.32 2.98 -5.91
C GLY A 157 -3.72 3.17 -6.48
N ASP A 158 -4.44 4.16 -5.96
CA ASP A 158 -5.80 4.54 -6.39
C ASP A 158 -5.88 4.87 -7.89
N GLY A 159 -4.89 5.57 -8.43
CA GLY A 159 -4.81 5.86 -9.86
C GLY A 159 -4.69 4.59 -10.72
N ALA A 160 -3.92 3.61 -10.28
CA ALA A 160 -3.77 2.33 -10.98
C ALA A 160 -5.01 1.43 -10.87
N MET A 161 -5.83 1.61 -9.83
CA MET A 161 -7.12 0.94 -9.68
C MET A 161 -8.19 1.42 -10.66
N THR A 162 -7.96 2.48 -11.42
CA THR A 162 -8.96 2.98 -12.39
C THR A 162 -9.01 2.17 -13.68
N ALA A 163 -8.04 1.32 -13.97
CA ALA A 163 -7.98 0.53 -15.19
C ALA A 163 -8.73 -0.80 -15.09
N GLY A 164 -9.39 -1.20 -16.17
CA GLY A 164 -10.18 -2.44 -16.25
C GLY A 164 -9.38 -3.69 -15.88
N MET A 165 -8.11 -3.75 -16.24
CA MET A 165 -7.21 -4.87 -15.93
C MET A 165 -7.12 -5.17 -14.43
N ALA A 166 -7.15 -4.15 -13.56
CA ALA A 166 -7.17 -4.35 -12.11
C ALA A 166 -8.45 -5.08 -11.66
N TYR A 167 -9.60 -4.72 -12.23
CA TYR A 167 -10.89 -5.35 -11.90
C TYR A 167 -11.00 -6.77 -12.44
N GLU A 168 -10.50 -7.03 -13.64
CA GLU A 168 -10.41 -8.38 -14.19
C GLU A 168 -9.60 -9.29 -13.26
N ALA A 169 -8.47 -8.76 -12.76
CA ALA A 169 -7.62 -9.48 -11.82
C ALA A 169 -8.28 -9.70 -10.46
N LEU A 170 -8.98 -8.71 -9.92
CA LEU A 170 -9.76 -8.84 -8.68
C LEU A 170 -10.89 -9.85 -8.85
N ALA A 171 -11.68 -9.75 -9.92
CA ALA A 171 -12.76 -10.70 -10.18
C ALA A 171 -12.24 -12.14 -10.29
N HIS A 172 -11.09 -12.33 -10.95
CA HIS A 172 -10.46 -13.65 -11.02
C HIS A 172 -9.96 -14.11 -9.65
N ALA A 173 -9.27 -13.25 -8.91
CA ALA A 173 -8.75 -13.58 -7.58
C ALA A 173 -9.86 -13.96 -6.59
N GLY A 174 -10.99 -13.25 -6.60
CA GLY A 174 -12.13 -13.57 -5.75
C GLY A 174 -12.90 -14.82 -6.16
N SER A 175 -12.76 -15.26 -7.42
CA SER A 175 -13.37 -16.50 -7.90
C SER A 175 -12.60 -17.77 -7.51
N ILE A 176 -11.37 -17.62 -7.06
CA ILE A 176 -10.48 -18.70 -6.65
C ILE A 176 -10.05 -18.48 -5.20
N ASP A 177 -10.13 -19.52 -4.38
CA ASP A 177 -9.76 -19.46 -2.96
C ASP A 177 -8.24 -19.41 -2.79
N LYS A 178 -7.67 -18.19 -2.91
CA LYS A 178 -6.24 -17.91 -2.79
C LYS A 178 -5.95 -16.85 -1.74
N ASN A 179 -4.92 -17.09 -0.95
CA ASN A 179 -4.49 -16.13 0.08
C ASN A 179 -3.67 -14.98 -0.54
N LEU A 180 -4.35 -14.08 -1.23
CA LEU A 180 -3.78 -12.87 -1.83
C LEU A 180 -4.05 -11.67 -0.93
N LEU A 181 -2.99 -10.97 -0.54
CA LEU A 181 -3.10 -9.66 0.10
C LEU A 181 -2.97 -8.57 -0.98
N VAL A 182 -4.02 -7.77 -1.12
CA VAL A 182 -3.99 -6.57 -1.96
C VAL A 182 -4.03 -5.35 -1.06
N ILE A 183 -3.04 -4.48 -1.18
CA ILE A 183 -2.95 -3.22 -0.44
C ILE A 183 -3.26 -2.10 -1.41
N LEU A 184 -4.39 -1.45 -1.22
CA LEU A 184 -4.74 -0.21 -1.91
C LEU A 184 -4.19 0.97 -1.11
N ASN A 185 -3.15 1.60 -1.65
CA ASN A 185 -2.59 2.83 -1.10
C ASN A 185 -3.23 4.02 -1.81
N ASP A 186 -4.12 4.71 -1.11
CA ASP A 186 -4.91 5.81 -1.66
C ASP A 186 -4.50 7.13 -0.96
N ASN A 187 -3.91 8.03 -1.72
CA ASN A 187 -3.60 9.40 -1.29
C ASN A 187 -4.44 10.45 -2.05
N GLN A 188 -5.48 9.99 -2.78
CA GLN A 188 -6.38 10.79 -3.62
C GLN A 188 -5.67 11.55 -4.77
N MET A 189 -4.41 11.23 -5.01
CA MET A 189 -3.56 11.89 -6.00
C MET A 189 -2.91 10.87 -6.91
N SER A 190 -3.05 11.12 -8.20
CA SER A 190 -2.22 10.53 -9.25
C SER A 190 -1.21 11.60 -9.72
N ILE A 191 -0.85 11.67 -10.99
CA ILE A 191 -0.09 12.83 -11.55
C ILE A 191 -0.94 14.09 -11.47
N SER A 192 -2.26 13.93 -11.59
CA SER A 192 -3.30 14.93 -11.37
C SER A 192 -4.39 14.32 -10.50
N GLU A 193 -5.37 15.11 -10.10
CA GLU A 193 -6.55 14.54 -9.42
C GLU A 193 -7.18 13.42 -10.25
N ASN A 194 -7.48 12.29 -9.61
CA ASN A 194 -8.18 11.19 -10.27
C ASN A 194 -9.56 11.64 -10.74
N ILE A 195 -9.94 11.26 -11.95
CA ILE A 195 -11.24 11.57 -12.55
C ILE A 195 -12.02 10.29 -12.84
N GLY A 196 -13.36 10.42 -12.91
CA GLY A 196 -14.25 9.31 -13.30
C GLY A 196 -14.98 8.65 -12.14
N GLY A 197 -15.82 7.67 -12.48
CA GLY A 197 -16.74 7.01 -11.54
C GLY A 197 -16.03 6.30 -10.39
N MET A 198 -14.83 5.80 -10.63
CA MET A 198 -14.05 5.09 -9.63
C MET A 198 -13.51 6.00 -8.53
N ARG A 199 -13.06 7.22 -8.87
CA ARG A 199 -12.73 8.24 -7.84
C ARG A 199 -13.90 8.47 -6.90
N ASN A 200 -15.10 8.66 -7.48
CA ASN A 200 -16.31 8.88 -6.69
C ASN A 200 -16.66 7.67 -5.82
N TYR A 201 -16.40 6.46 -6.31
CA TYR A 201 -16.61 5.24 -5.55
C TYR A 201 -15.61 5.12 -4.38
N LEU A 202 -14.31 5.30 -4.62
CA LEU A 202 -13.28 5.28 -3.57
C LEU A 202 -13.50 6.40 -2.55
N ALA A 203 -13.83 7.61 -2.99
CA ALA A 203 -14.16 8.72 -2.10
C ALA A 203 -15.36 8.41 -1.19
N ARG A 204 -16.38 7.67 -1.68
CA ARG A 204 -17.50 7.20 -0.86
C ARG A 204 -17.08 6.17 0.17
N ILE A 205 -16.13 5.28 -0.15
CA ILE A 205 -15.57 4.33 0.80
C ILE A 205 -14.95 5.09 1.98
N TRP A 206 -14.16 6.13 1.71
CA TRP A 206 -13.54 6.96 2.74
C TRP A 206 -14.58 7.76 3.56
N ALA A 207 -15.56 8.37 2.89
CA ALA A 207 -16.62 9.13 3.55
C ALA A 207 -17.50 8.27 4.49
N SER A 208 -17.55 6.95 4.29
CA SER A 208 -18.39 6.05 5.08
C SER A 208 -17.89 5.84 6.52
N LYS A 209 -16.64 6.19 6.83
CA LYS A 209 -16.13 6.19 8.21
C LYS A 209 -16.94 7.14 9.09
N THR A 210 -17.30 8.30 8.57
CA THR A 210 -18.20 9.27 9.25
C THR A 210 -19.62 8.71 9.40
N TYR A 211 -20.10 7.96 8.41
CA TYR A 211 -21.41 7.32 8.46
C TYR A 211 -21.47 6.20 9.51
N ASN A 212 -20.42 5.39 9.65
CA ASN A 212 -20.36 4.34 10.67
C ASN A 212 -20.29 4.91 12.10
N ARG A 213 -19.60 6.03 12.33
CA ARG A 213 -19.61 6.74 13.62
C ARG A 213 -21.00 7.28 13.96
N ILE A 214 -21.69 7.89 13.01
CA ILE A 214 -23.08 8.38 13.18
C ILE A 214 -24.04 7.22 13.42
N ARG A 215 -23.83 6.08 12.76
CA ARG A 215 -24.66 4.88 12.90
C ARG A 215 -24.51 4.22 14.27
N GLU A 216 -23.31 4.15 14.85
CA GLU A 216 -23.09 3.62 16.20
C GLU A 216 -23.76 4.50 17.25
N SER A 217 -23.70 5.83 17.08
CA SER A 217 -24.41 6.77 17.93
C SER A 217 -25.94 6.68 17.77
N GLY A 218 -26.44 6.38 16.57
CA GLY A 218 -27.88 6.21 16.28
C GLY A 218 -28.46 4.88 16.82
N LYS A 219 -27.65 3.83 16.91
CA LYS A 219 -28.10 2.53 17.47
C LYS A 219 -28.48 2.61 18.94
N SER A 220 -27.86 3.49 19.71
CA SER A 220 -28.19 3.70 21.11
C SER A 220 -29.56 4.35 21.33
N VAL A 221 -30.06 5.12 20.37
CA VAL A 221 -31.38 5.79 20.42
C VAL A 221 -32.52 4.85 19.99
N LEU A 222 -32.28 3.93 19.05
CA LEU A 222 -33.30 2.99 18.53
C LEU A 222 -33.59 1.81 19.49
N THR A 223 -32.84 1.64 20.56
CA THR A 223 -33.04 0.54 21.52
C THR A 223 -34.33 0.69 22.35
N TYR A 224 -34.99 1.84 22.28
CA TYR A 224 -36.16 2.16 23.10
C TYR A 224 -37.53 1.98 22.41
N LEU A 225 -37.60 1.52 21.16
CA LEU A 225 -38.88 1.34 20.44
C LEU A 225 -39.11 -0.15 20.09
N PRO A 226 -40.08 -0.82 20.77
CA PRO A 226 -40.45 -2.20 20.44
C PRO A 226 -41.12 -2.28 19.06
N GLY A 227 -40.62 -3.14 18.18
CA GLY A 227 -41.13 -3.35 16.83
C GLY A 227 -40.36 -2.67 15.69
N ALA A 228 -39.57 -1.61 15.96
CA ALA A 228 -38.77 -0.94 14.95
C ALA A 228 -37.50 -1.74 14.56
N LYS A 229 -37.10 -2.69 15.40
CA LYS A 229 -35.86 -3.46 15.26
C LYS A 229 -35.86 -4.38 14.02
N GLU A 230 -37.00 -4.99 13.71
CA GLU A 230 -37.11 -5.95 12.60
C GLU A 230 -37.27 -5.22 11.24
N PHE A 231 -37.99 -4.12 11.26
CA PHE A 231 -38.13 -3.25 10.08
C PHE A 231 -36.82 -2.51 9.77
N ALA A 232 -36.14 -2.00 10.81
CA ALA A 232 -34.81 -1.40 10.67
C ALA A 232 -33.77 -2.42 10.17
N ARG A 233 -33.84 -3.68 10.61
CA ARG A 233 -32.96 -4.75 10.14
C ARG A 233 -33.21 -5.11 8.66
N LYS A 234 -34.47 -5.16 8.22
CA LYS A 234 -34.80 -5.41 6.81
C LYS A 234 -34.45 -4.22 5.92
N ALA A 235 -34.73 -3.02 6.38
CA ALA A 235 -34.33 -1.78 5.69
C ALA A 235 -32.80 -1.62 5.64
N GLU A 236 -32.10 -2.01 6.72
CA GLU A 236 -30.63 -2.00 6.79
C GLU A 236 -30.01 -3.01 5.81
N ILE A 237 -30.58 -4.21 5.66
CA ILE A 237 -30.12 -5.22 4.69
C ILE A 237 -30.34 -4.76 3.26
N HIS A 238 -31.49 -4.13 2.96
CA HIS A 238 -31.78 -3.60 1.63
C HIS A 238 -30.97 -2.34 1.32
N ALA A 239 -30.75 -1.46 2.30
CA ALA A 239 -29.91 -0.28 2.14
C ALA A 239 -28.42 -0.64 2.06
N LYS A 240 -27.94 -1.71 2.71
CA LYS A 240 -26.58 -2.21 2.59
C LYS A 240 -26.24 -2.68 1.18
N GLY A 241 -27.17 -3.33 0.49
CA GLY A 241 -26.97 -3.77 -0.89
C GLY A 241 -26.92 -2.63 -1.91
N MET A 242 -27.44 -1.44 -1.56
CA MET A 242 -27.55 -0.31 -2.50
C MET A 242 -26.57 0.84 -2.22
N ILE A 243 -25.96 0.94 -1.04
CA ILE A 243 -25.26 2.17 -0.61
C ILE A 243 -23.99 1.90 0.22
N ALA A 244 -23.61 0.65 0.53
CA ALA A 244 -22.42 0.40 1.34
C ALA A 244 -21.15 0.63 0.50
N PRO A 245 -20.33 1.66 0.82
CA PRO A 245 -19.02 1.80 0.21
C PRO A 245 -18.17 0.58 0.62
N GLY A 246 -17.51 -0.04 -0.32
CA GLY A 246 -16.77 -1.29 -0.08
C GLY A 246 -17.46 -2.54 -0.63
N SER A 247 -18.78 -2.49 -0.89
CA SER A 247 -19.54 -3.63 -1.41
C SER A 247 -18.95 -4.25 -2.68
N LEU A 248 -18.36 -3.45 -3.57
CA LEU A 248 -17.74 -3.96 -4.79
C LEU A 248 -16.62 -4.96 -4.48
N PHE A 249 -15.72 -4.65 -3.53
CA PHE A 249 -14.63 -5.57 -3.18
C PHE A 249 -15.16 -6.81 -2.45
N GLU A 250 -16.17 -6.63 -1.59
CA GLU A 250 -16.83 -7.74 -0.90
C GLU A 250 -17.62 -8.63 -1.89
N GLU A 251 -18.31 -8.04 -2.86
CA GLU A 251 -18.99 -8.77 -3.95
C GLU A 251 -18.00 -9.50 -4.86
N LEU A 252 -16.79 -8.96 -5.02
CA LEU A 252 -15.69 -9.65 -5.69
C LEU A 252 -15.00 -10.71 -4.81
N GLY A 253 -15.47 -10.94 -3.58
CA GLY A 253 -14.96 -12.00 -2.69
C GLY A 253 -13.80 -11.57 -1.78
N PHE A 254 -13.50 -10.29 -1.65
CA PHE A 254 -12.46 -9.78 -0.77
C PHE A 254 -13.01 -9.36 0.58
N CYS A 255 -12.31 -9.72 1.67
CA CYS A 255 -12.51 -9.11 2.98
C CYS A 255 -11.78 -7.77 3.00
N LEU A 256 -12.50 -6.68 3.23
CA LEU A 256 -11.94 -5.33 3.23
C LEU A 256 -11.58 -4.89 4.65
N LEU A 257 -10.30 -4.59 4.87
CA LEU A 257 -9.78 -4.01 6.10
C LEU A 257 -9.35 -2.58 5.83
N TYR A 258 -9.76 -1.68 6.72
CA TYR A 258 -9.36 -0.27 6.66
C TYR A 258 -8.26 -0.01 7.69
N THR A 259 -7.25 0.75 7.27
CA THR A 259 -6.30 1.37 8.19
C THR A 259 -6.58 2.86 8.21
N SER A 260 -6.62 3.49 9.41
CA SER A 260 -6.58 4.94 9.51
C SER A 260 -5.13 5.40 9.39
N ASP A 261 -4.90 6.48 8.65
CA ASP A 261 -3.61 7.15 8.70
C ASP A 261 -3.46 7.79 10.10
N ALA A 262 -2.30 7.61 10.74
CA ALA A 262 -2.00 8.22 12.04
C ALA A 262 -2.06 9.76 11.99
N ALA A 263 -1.95 10.37 10.82
CA ALA A 263 -2.11 11.81 10.62
C ALA A 263 -3.55 12.29 10.84
N ASP A 264 -4.56 11.45 10.60
CA ASP A 264 -5.98 11.80 10.79
C ASP A 264 -6.40 11.80 12.29
N GLU A 265 -5.66 11.11 13.15
CA GLU A 265 -5.95 11.05 14.60
C GLU A 265 -5.43 12.28 15.36
N LEU A 266 -4.49 13.03 14.80
CA LEU A 266 -3.93 14.24 15.42
C LEU A 266 -4.74 15.51 15.09
N SER A 267 -5.74 15.43 14.21
CA SER A 267 -6.60 16.56 13.81
C SER A 267 -7.99 16.54 14.46
N SER A 268 -8.25 15.64 15.40
CA SER A 268 -9.53 15.52 16.12
C SER A 268 -9.46 15.92 17.60
#